data_66cdaa810b197f55ec68a55e722ebe6c
#
_entry.id   66cdaa810b197f55ec68a55e722ebe6c
#
_cell.length_a   1.000
_cell.length_b   1.000
_cell.length_c   1.000
_cell.angle_alpha   90.00
_cell.angle_beta   90.00
_cell.angle_gamma   90.00
#
_symmetry.space_group_name_H-M   'P 1'
#
loop_
_entity.id
_entity.type
_entity.pdbx_description
1 polymer ?
#
loop_
_entity_poly.entity_id
_entity_poly.type
_entity_poly.pdbx_seq_one_letter_code
_entity_poly.pdbx_strand_id
1 'polypeptide(L)'
;MKKALFLICFWVVNWSFAQLSDTTPSVMLKSYVQKDRILLRWAVNTPIEWQKANQKGFVLHKILLKKDGNLLENPEKQTIATLKPDKQEDWIDFIQKDNYGAIIAQALYGESFSVEQDSKNGISKIVNIAEELNQRHTFALFAADMSFVAAQKAGWGFIDTDVKAGETYIYQVEVLGMPEIESSAVMVGLSDVETLPKIHDFTAIPDDKKILFSWGITYLKDIYTSYIIERSENGTDFQPISSTPIVDMNGTSKKQMFYATTLETNDTPYFFRIYGINAFGEKGTPSAPIKVQGVSATTATPRIADYNFINDGVELIWEYPKEAEKATEKFELWHNTKEDTNYQKVVDNIKKEDRKLIYKKLSASNYFKI
;
A
#
# COMPACT_ATOMS: atom_id res chain seq x y z
N MET A 1 -27.85 50.51 45.91
CA MET A 1 -28.15 49.11 45.58
C MET A 1 -27.31 48.70 44.44
N LYS A 2 -26.16 48.02 44.69
CA LYS A 2 -25.21 47.50 43.63
C LYS A 2 -25.50 46.02 43.47
N LYS A 3 -25.99 45.61 42.30
CA LYS A 3 -26.12 44.19 41.93
C LYS A 3 -24.77 43.67 41.41
N ALA A 4 -24.19 42.74 42.14
CA ALA A 4 -23.02 41.99 41.72
C ALA A 4 -23.47 40.86 40.77
N LEU A 5 -22.95 40.86 39.54
CA LEU A 5 -23.15 39.82 38.54
C LEU A 5 -22.04 38.77 38.73
N PHE A 6 -22.40 37.57 39.20
CA PHE A 6 -21.50 36.44 39.31
C PHE A 6 -21.37 35.77 37.93
N LEU A 7 -20.20 35.89 37.32
CA LEU A 7 -19.87 35.20 36.09
C LEU A 7 -19.33 33.81 36.47
N ILE A 8 -20.12 32.76 36.26
CA ILE A 8 -19.69 31.36 36.41
C ILE A 8 -19.02 30.96 35.11
N CYS A 9 -17.70 30.94 35.12
CA CYS A 9 -16.91 30.31 34.04
C CYS A 9 -17.04 28.78 34.14
N PHE A 10 -17.82 28.18 33.26
CA PHE A 10 -17.83 26.75 33.05
C PHE A 10 -16.55 26.35 32.33
N TRP A 11 -15.61 25.76 33.05
CA TRP A 11 -14.48 25.05 32.48
C TRP A 11 -14.99 23.73 31.91
N VAL A 12 -15.18 23.68 30.58
CA VAL A 12 -15.38 22.41 29.86
C VAL A 12 -14.02 21.76 29.76
N VAL A 13 -13.72 20.86 30.67
CA VAL A 13 -12.59 19.94 30.54
C VAL A 13 -12.94 18.94 29.42
N ASN A 14 -12.42 19.16 28.22
CA ASN A 14 -12.44 18.16 27.15
C ASN A 14 -11.57 16.99 27.61
N TRP A 15 -12.19 15.98 28.18
CA TRP A 15 -11.57 14.67 28.29
C TRP A 15 -11.56 14.04 26.89
N SER A 16 -10.44 14.23 26.19
CA SER A 16 -10.13 13.40 25.04
C SER A 16 -9.88 11.99 25.55
N PHE A 17 -10.93 11.19 25.64
CA PHE A 17 -10.74 9.75 25.66
C PHE A 17 -10.11 9.38 24.34
N ALA A 18 -8.83 8.96 24.36
CA ALA A 18 -8.27 8.18 23.28
C ALA A 18 -9.24 7.01 23.11
N GLN A 19 -9.98 6.99 22.00
CA GLN A 19 -10.75 5.83 21.61
C GLN A 19 -9.72 4.73 21.31
N LEU A 20 -9.45 3.88 22.31
CA LEU A 20 -9.05 2.53 22.00
C LEU A 20 -10.19 2.00 21.12
N SER A 21 -9.89 1.71 19.87
CA SER A 21 -10.79 0.97 19.00
C SER A 21 -10.99 -0.39 19.68
N ASP A 22 -12.18 -0.58 20.23
CA ASP A 22 -12.60 -1.82 20.91
C ASP A 22 -12.82 -2.88 19.82
N THR A 23 -11.71 -3.34 19.22
CA THR A 23 -11.75 -4.44 18.26
C THR A 23 -11.79 -5.74 19.05
N THR A 24 -12.93 -6.42 18.99
CA THR A 24 -13.08 -7.75 19.58
C THR A 24 -11.95 -8.66 19.06
N PRO A 25 -11.18 -9.30 19.95
CA PRO A 25 -10.12 -10.20 19.55
C PRO A 25 -10.68 -11.36 18.73
N SER A 26 -10.13 -11.55 17.53
CA SER A 26 -10.59 -12.58 16.60
C SER A 26 -9.45 -13.16 15.78
N VAL A 27 -9.64 -14.41 15.35
CA VAL A 27 -8.79 -15.02 14.32
C VAL A 27 -9.29 -14.56 12.95
N MET A 28 -8.40 -14.04 12.12
CA MET A 28 -8.67 -13.71 10.71
C MET A 28 -8.17 -14.87 9.85
N LEU A 29 -9.05 -15.61 9.18
CA LEU A 29 -8.70 -16.77 8.35
C LEU A 29 -8.92 -16.45 6.87
N LYS A 30 -7.91 -16.78 6.04
CA LYS A 30 -7.98 -16.71 4.57
C LYS A 30 -7.67 -18.09 3.98
N SER A 31 -8.24 -18.36 2.81
CA SER A 31 -7.95 -19.55 2.00
C SER A 31 -7.48 -19.15 0.62
N TYR A 32 -6.68 -20.00 0.00
CA TYR A 32 -6.27 -19.89 -1.41
C TYR A 32 -6.29 -21.28 -2.04
N VAL A 33 -6.97 -21.43 -3.16
CA VAL A 33 -7.18 -22.73 -3.81
C VAL A 33 -6.19 -22.90 -4.95
N GLN A 34 -5.43 -23.98 -4.88
CA GLN A 34 -4.61 -24.46 -6.00
C GLN A 34 -5.28 -25.68 -6.63
N LYS A 35 -4.70 -26.20 -7.71
CA LYS A 35 -5.28 -27.28 -8.51
C LYS A 35 -5.64 -28.53 -7.69
N ASP A 36 -4.85 -28.86 -6.68
CA ASP A 36 -4.89 -30.13 -5.95
C ASP A 36 -4.86 -29.96 -4.41
N ARG A 37 -4.92 -28.73 -3.92
CA ARG A 37 -4.79 -28.41 -2.50
C ARG A 37 -5.44 -27.08 -2.13
N ILE A 38 -5.69 -26.93 -0.85
CA ILE A 38 -6.18 -25.68 -0.25
C ILE A 38 -5.14 -25.17 0.75
N LEU A 39 -4.70 -23.94 0.55
CA LEU A 39 -3.81 -23.24 1.46
C LEU A 39 -4.66 -22.40 2.43
N LEU A 40 -4.31 -22.44 3.69
CA LEU A 40 -4.96 -21.71 4.77
C LEU A 40 -3.94 -20.82 5.48
N ARG A 41 -4.30 -19.58 5.76
CA ARG A 41 -3.46 -18.59 6.43
C ARG A 41 -4.31 -17.83 7.45
N TRP A 42 -3.83 -17.70 8.69
CA TRP A 42 -4.55 -16.98 9.73
C TRP A 42 -3.65 -16.08 10.56
N ALA A 43 -4.28 -15.13 11.23
CA ALA A 43 -3.66 -14.22 12.18
C ALA A 43 -4.68 -13.86 13.27
N VAL A 44 -4.20 -13.55 14.47
CA VAL A 44 -5.01 -12.88 15.49
C VAL A 44 -4.90 -11.36 15.27
N ASN A 45 -6.02 -10.66 15.26
CA ASN A 45 -6.13 -9.26 14.86
C ASN A 45 -5.56 -8.24 15.86
N THR A 46 -5.32 -8.65 17.11
CA THR A 46 -4.83 -7.79 18.19
C THR A 46 -3.45 -8.24 18.69
N PRO A 47 -2.51 -7.32 18.97
CA PRO A 47 -1.13 -7.66 19.31
C PRO A 47 -0.97 -8.49 20.60
N ILE A 48 -1.75 -8.17 21.64
CA ILE A 48 -1.67 -8.83 22.95
C ILE A 48 -2.18 -10.27 22.84
N GLU A 49 -3.31 -10.47 22.22
CA GLU A 49 -3.90 -11.79 22.02
C GLU A 49 -3.11 -12.61 21.01
N TRP A 50 -2.52 -11.97 19.98
CA TRP A 50 -1.58 -12.63 19.07
C TRP A 50 -0.37 -13.21 19.84
N GLN A 51 0.24 -12.43 20.73
CA GLN A 51 1.36 -12.91 21.54
C GLN A 51 0.98 -14.11 22.42
N LYS A 52 -0.19 -14.05 23.09
CA LYS A 52 -0.70 -15.16 23.90
C LYS A 52 -1.04 -16.38 23.05
N ALA A 53 -1.69 -16.19 21.89
CA ALA A 53 -2.06 -17.27 20.98
C ALA A 53 -0.84 -18.03 20.45
N ASN A 54 0.28 -17.34 20.17
CA ASN A 54 1.54 -17.98 19.77
C ASN A 54 2.11 -18.90 20.88
N GLN A 55 1.87 -18.56 22.15
CA GLN A 55 2.26 -19.42 23.27
C GLN A 55 1.33 -20.61 23.47
N LYS A 56 0.03 -20.46 23.19
CA LYS A 56 -0.99 -21.50 23.34
C LYS A 56 -1.03 -22.45 22.14
N GLY A 57 -1.04 -21.90 20.93
CA GLY A 57 -1.19 -22.62 19.68
C GLY A 57 -2.61 -22.51 19.11
N PHE A 58 -2.78 -23.07 17.93
CA PHE A 58 -4.00 -23.01 17.14
C PHE A 58 -4.52 -24.41 16.85
N VAL A 59 -5.84 -24.57 16.82
CA VAL A 59 -6.50 -25.81 16.42
C VAL A 59 -7.23 -25.55 15.11
N LEU A 60 -6.91 -26.33 14.09
CA LEU A 60 -7.54 -26.27 12.78
C LEU A 60 -8.54 -27.42 12.65
N HIS A 61 -9.77 -27.07 12.37
CA HIS A 61 -10.86 -28.01 12.12
C HIS A 61 -11.26 -27.99 10.64
N LYS A 62 -11.69 -29.13 10.14
CA LYS A 62 -12.25 -29.35 8.81
C LYS A 62 -13.61 -30.01 8.94
N ILE A 63 -14.58 -29.53 8.16
CA ILE A 63 -15.94 -30.09 8.10
C ILE A 63 -16.23 -30.30 6.61
N LEU A 64 -16.49 -31.54 6.20
CA LEU A 64 -17.04 -31.81 4.86
C LEU A 64 -18.49 -31.37 4.84
N LEU A 65 -18.81 -30.31 4.13
CA LEU A 65 -20.16 -29.72 4.08
C LEU A 65 -20.98 -30.24 2.91
N LYS A 66 -20.35 -30.33 1.72
CA LYS A 66 -21.01 -30.78 0.48
C LYS A 66 -20.20 -31.85 -0.21
N LYS A 67 -20.88 -32.78 -0.86
CA LYS A 67 -20.30 -33.76 -1.77
C LYS A 67 -21.15 -33.86 -3.01
N ASP A 68 -20.53 -33.71 -4.19
CA ASP A 68 -21.19 -33.76 -5.51
C ASP A 68 -22.43 -32.83 -5.61
N GLY A 69 -22.29 -31.61 -5.03
CA GLY A 69 -23.33 -30.58 -4.99
C GLY A 69 -24.38 -30.74 -3.89
N ASN A 70 -24.43 -31.90 -3.18
CA ASN A 70 -25.41 -32.17 -2.13
C ASN A 70 -24.85 -31.83 -0.76
N LEU A 71 -25.65 -31.15 0.08
CA LEU A 71 -25.33 -30.95 1.50
C LEU A 71 -25.38 -32.28 2.25
N LEU A 72 -24.43 -32.51 3.14
CA LEU A 72 -24.44 -33.62 4.04
C LEU A 72 -25.44 -33.37 5.21
N GLU A 73 -26.24 -34.36 5.58
CA GLU A 73 -27.24 -34.19 6.63
C GLU A 73 -26.60 -33.99 8.02
N ASN A 74 -25.45 -34.65 8.27
CA ASN A 74 -24.75 -34.60 9.54
C ASN A 74 -23.24 -34.38 9.27
N PRO A 75 -22.80 -33.17 8.97
CA PRO A 75 -21.39 -32.87 8.72
C PRO A 75 -20.61 -32.96 10.05
N GLU A 76 -19.57 -33.80 10.08
CA GLU A 76 -18.73 -33.98 11.27
C GLU A 76 -17.57 -32.94 11.26
N LYS A 77 -17.34 -32.32 12.42
CA LYS A 77 -16.20 -31.45 12.67
C LYS A 77 -15.00 -32.31 13.10
N GLN A 78 -13.96 -32.34 12.26
CA GLN A 78 -12.72 -33.06 12.49
C GLN A 78 -11.60 -32.10 12.83
N THR A 79 -10.80 -32.40 13.87
CA THR A 79 -9.53 -31.68 14.10
C THR A 79 -8.47 -32.29 13.19
N ILE A 80 -7.96 -31.48 12.23
CA ILE A 80 -6.96 -31.96 11.28
C ILE A 80 -5.54 -31.55 11.64
N ALA A 81 -5.36 -30.46 12.45
CA ALA A 81 -4.05 -30.08 12.95
C ALA A 81 -4.15 -29.30 14.27
N THR A 82 -3.10 -29.43 15.09
CA THR A 82 -2.79 -28.49 16.19
C THR A 82 -1.43 -27.89 15.90
N LEU A 83 -1.37 -26.58 15.79
CA LEU A 83 -0.24 -25.84 15.25
C LEU A 83 0.25 -24.83 16.28
N LYS A 84 1.55 -24.67 16.34
CA LYS A 84 2.25 -23.74 17.21
C LYS A 84 3.53 -23.29 16.51
N PRO A 85 4.07 -22.09 16.81
CA PRO A 85 5.38 -21.72 16.30
C PRO A 85 6.43 -22.80 16.58
N ASP A 86 7.23 -23.16 15.58
CA ASP A 86 8.38 -24.04 15.73
C ASP A 86 9.33 -23.48 16.80
N LYS A 87 10.10 -24.34 17.45
CA LYS A 87 11.06 -23.90 18.48
C LYS A 87 12.12 -22.98 17.88
N GLN A 88 12.67 -22.10 18.72
CA GLN A 88 13.65 -21.08 18.28
C GLN A 88 14.83 -21.71 17.52
N GLU A 89 15.33 -22.85 17.95
CA GLU A 89 16.43 -23.57 17.32
C GLU A 89 16.13 -24.03 15.90
N ASP A 90 14.87 -24.32 15.58
CA ASP A 90 14.44 -24.78 14.25
C ASP A 90 14.40 -23.64 13.21
N TRP A 91 14.57 -22.39 13.65
CA TRP A 91 14.62 -21.22 12.75
C TRP A 91 16.03 -20.91 12.27
N ILE A 92 17.10 -21.40 12.93
CA ILE A 92 18.50 -20.96 12.69
C ILE A 92 18.91 -21.14 11.22
N ASP A 93 18.70 -22.32 10.65
CA ASP A 93 19.06 -22.60 9.25
C ASP A 93 18.08 -21.97 8.25
N PHE A 94 16.82 -21.81 8.65
CA PHE A 94 15.78 -21.23 7.82
C PHE A 94 16.00 -19.75 7.56
N ILE A 95 16.33 -18.97 8.61
CA ILE A 95 16.54 -17.53 8.52
C ILE A 95 17.75 -17.10 7.65
N GLN A 96 18.68 -18.03 7.43
CA GLN A 96 19.81 -17.80 6.52
C GLN A 96 19.36 -17.73 5.03
N LYS A 97 18.19 -18.27 4.72
CA LYS A 97 17.66 -18.41 3.36
C LYS A 97 16.38 -17.60 3.13
N ASP A 98 15.73 -17.18 4.19
CA ASP A 98 14.45 -16.46 4.15
C ASP A 98 14.50 -15.24 5.08
N ASN A 99 14.67 -14.05 4.50
CA ASN A 99 14.71 -12.79 5.24
C ASN A 99 13.39 -12.49 5.98
N TYR A 100 12.25 -12.92 5.44
CA TYR A 100 10.96 -12.77 6.10
C TYR A 100 10.83 -13.72 7.28
N GLY A 101 11.37 -14.92 7.15
CA GLY A 101 11.53 -15.83 8.27
C GLY A 101 12.35 -15.25 9.41
N ALA A 102 13.42 -14.49 9.09
CA ALA A 102 14.22 -13.80 10.09
C ALA A 102 13.41 -12.74 10.87
N ILE A 103 12.54 -11.99 10.16
CA ILE A 103 11.64 -11.00 10.80
C ILE A 103 10.65 -11.70 11.74
N ILE A 104 10.04 -12.82 11.31
CA ILE A 104 9.11 -13.58 12.14
C ILE A 104 9.81 -14.16 13.37
N ALA A 105 10.98 -14.79 13.19
CA ALA A 105 11.76 -15.34 14.30
C ALA A 105 12.14 -14.25 15.32
N GLN A 106 12.56 -13.08 14.85
CA GLN A 106 12.85 -11.94 15.72
C GLN A 106 11.60 -11.43 16.46
N ALA A 107 10.45 -11.41 15.80
CA ALA A 107 9.19 -11.01 16.42
C ALA A 107 8.70 -11.99 17.48
N LEU A 108 8.94 -13.30 17.29
CA LEU A 108 8.52 -14.35 18.21
C LEU A 108 9.49 -14.53 19.39
N TYR A 109 10.80 -14.47 19.13
CA TYR A 109 11.84 -14.93 20.06
C TYR A 109 12.90 -13.89 20.42
N GLY A 110 12.98 -12.77 19.68
CA GLY A 110 13.97 -11.72 19.94
C GLY A 110 13.74 -11.03 21.28
N GLU A 111 14.83 -10.71 21.99
CA GLU A 111 14.77 -10.01 23.29
C GLU A 111 14.19 -8.61 23.16
N SER A 112 14.52 -7.89 22.08
CA SER A 112 13.97 -6.57 21.76
C SER A 112 13.64 -6.45 20.29
N PHE A 113 12.69 -5.61 19.94
CA PHE A 113 12.28 -5.33 18.56
C PHE A 113 12.38 -3.83 18.21
N SER A 114 12.71 -2.97 19.19
CA SER A 114 12.83 -1.53 19.01
C SER A 114 14.26 -1.10 18.72
N VAL A 115 14.40 -0.13 17.81
CA VAL A 115 15.62 0.66 17.63
C VAL A 115 15.60 1.76 18.68
N GLU A 116 16.44 1.62 19.70
CA GLU A 116 16.83 2.60 20.73
C GLU A 116 15.77 3.58 21.26
N GLN A 117 15.40 3.40 22.54
CA GLN A 117 15.05 4.54 23.41
C GLN A 117 15.29 4.19 24.88
N ASP A 118 16.31 4.81 25.47
CA ASP A 118 16.54 4.87 26.92
C ASP A 118 15.39 5.65 27.59
N SER A 119 14.38 4.96 28.11
CA SER A 119 13.32 5.59 28.87
C SER A 119 13.45 5.29 30.37
N LYS A 120 13.68 6.35 31.16
CA LYS A 120 13.92 6.27 32.62
C LYS A 120 12.64 6.32 33.47
N ASN A 121 11.43 6.47 32.90
CA ASN A 121 10.17 6.67 33.65
C ASN A 121 9.19 5.51 33.45
N GLY A 122 8.48 5.08 34.50
CA GLY A 122 7.58 3.92 34.49
C GLY A 122 6.46 3.96 33.45
N ILE A 123 5.85 5.14 33.20
CA ILE A 123 4.81 5.33 32.18
C ILE A 123 5.39 5.18 30.77
N SER A 124 6.56 5.77 30.51
CA SER A 124 7.32 5.62 29.26
C SER A 124 7.62 4.16 28.94
N LYS A 125 7.95 3.36 29.97
CA LYS A 125 8.21 1.93 29.80
C LYS A 125 6.96 1.16 29.35
N ILE A 126 5.79 1.46 29.89
CA ILE A 126 4.52 0.82 29.50
C ILE A 126 4.16 1.18 28.05
N VAL A 127 4.31 2.45 27.66
CA VAL A 127 4.04 2.91 26.28
C VAL A 127 5.01 2.23 25.31
N ASN A 128 6.30 2.15 25.66
CA ASN A 128 7.30 1.50 24.81
C ASN A 128 7.05 0.00 24.63
N ILE A 129 6.60 -0.71 25.68
CA ILE A 129 6.24 -2.13 25.58
C ILE A 129 5.04 -2.33 24.65
N ALA A 130 4.02 -1.48 24.75
CA ALA A 130 2.85 -1.57 23.88
C ALA A 130 3.19 -1.26 22.42
N GLU A 131 4.05 -0.26 22.19
CA GLU A 131 4.54 0.08 20.85
C GLU A 131 5.43 -1.01 20.26
N GLU A 132 6.33 -1.58 21.04
CA GLU A 132 7.16 -2.72 20.62
C GLU A 132 6.28 -3.93 20.23
N LEU A 133 5.25 -4.23 21.02
CA LEU A 133 4.35 -5.34 20.73
C LEU A 133 3.53 -5.09 19.44
N ASN A 134 3.09 -3.86 19.20
CA ASN A 134 2.46 -3.45 17.95
C ASN A 134 3.40 -3.63 16.76
N GLN A 135 4.66 -3.24 16.90
CA GLN A 135 5.69 -3.42 15.85
C GLN A 135 5.93 -4.90 15.58
N ARG A 136 6.14 -5.73 16.61
CA ARG A 136 6.29 -7.19 16.47
C ARG A 136 5.13 -7.81 15.71
N HIS A 137 3.91 -7.51 16.10
CA HIS A 137 2.69 -7.97 15.44
C HIS A 137 2.64 -7.55 13.98
N THR A 138 2.79 -6.26 13.70
CA THR A 138 2.69 -5.70 12.34
C THR A 138 3.75 -6.29 11.40
N PHE A 139 5.02 -6.31 11.83
CA PHE A 139 6.10 -6.82 11.00
C PHE A 139 6.06 -8.35 10.84
N ALA A 140 5.61 -9.09 11.86
CA ALA A 140 5.45 -10.52 11.75
C ALA A 140 4.34 -10.90 10.76
N LEU A 141 3.21 -10.21 10.79
CA LEU A 141 2.12 -10.44 9.83
C LEU A 141 2.51 -10.05 8.42
N PHE A 142 3.17 -8.92 8.24
CA PHE A 142 3.75 -8.52 6.95
C PHE A 142 4.71 -9.57 6.41
N ALA A 143 5.67 -10.02 7.22
CA ALA A 143 6.64 -11.02 6.81
C ALA A 143 5.98 -12.38 6.46
N ALA A 144 4.92 -12.74 7.19
CA ALA A 144 4.14 -13.93 6.91
C ALA A 144 3.34 -13.85 5.60
N ASP A 145 2.94 -12.64 5.17
CA ASP A 145 2.33 -12.42 3.85
C ASP A 145 3.35 -12.50 2.72
N MET A 146 4.64 -12.29 3.01
CA MET A 146 5.73 -12.39 2.03
C MET A 146 6.33 -13.79 1.93
N SER A 147 6.23 -14.61 2.97
CA SER A 147 6.71 -15.98 3.00
C SER A 147 5.69 -16.90 3.67
N PHE A 148 4.91 -17.60 2.87
CA PHE A 148 3.95 -18.57 3.37
C PHE A 148 4.62 -19.75 4.11
N VAL A 149 5.83 -20.13 3.70
CA VAL A 149 6.63 -21.15 4.40
C VAL A 149 7.01 -20.66 5.80
N ALA A 150 7.40 -19.40 5.94
CA ALA A 150 7.67 -18.81 7.25
C ALA A 150 6.39 -18.72 8.10
N ALA A 151 5.25 -18.41 7.49
CA ALA A 151 3.95 -18.45 8.17
C ALA A 151 3.60 -19.86 8.68
N GLN A 152 3.87 -20.90 7.90
CA GLN A 152 3.69 -22.28 8.34
C GLN A 152 4.59 -22.63 9.54
N LYS A 153 5.87 -22.26 9.51
CA LYS A 153 6.78 -22.44 10.65
C LYS A 153 6.34 -21.69 11.91
N ALA A 154 5.68 -20.54 11.73
CA ALA A 154 5.08 -19.81 12.84
C ALA A 154 3.74 -20.39 13.33
N GLY A 155 3.26 -21.47 12.74
CA GLY A 155 1.98 -22.08 13.08
C GLY A 155 0.77 -21.26 12.60
N TRP A 156 0.95 -20.38 11.59
CA TRP A 156 -0.10 -19.49 11.06
C TRP A 156 -0.53 -19.86 9.64
N GLY A 157 -0.09 -20.99 9.13
CA GLY A 157 -0.41 -21.49 7.80
C GLY A 157 -0.50 -23.02 7.77
N PHE A 158 -1.34 -23.55 6.87
CA PHE A 158 -1.51 -24.96 6.65
C PHE A 158 -1.82 -25.24 5.18
N ILE A 159 -1.35 -26.38 4.68
CA ILE A 159 -1.68 -26.88 3.34
C ILE A 159 -2.49 -28.14 3.51
N ASP A 160 -3.75 -28.12 3.10
CA ASP A 160 -4.58 -29.33 3.05
C ASP A 160 -4.50 -29.96 1.65
N THR A 161 -3.92 -31.15 1.59
CA THR A 161 -3.82 -31.98 0.38
C THR A 161 -4.85 -33.12 0.37
N ASP A 162 -5.57 -33.34 1.45
CA ASP A 162 -6.67 -34.31 1.52
C ASP A 162 -7.99 -33.64 1.14
N VAL A 163 -8.06 -33.19 -0.11
CA VAL A 163 -9.21 -32.49 -0.69
C VAL A 163 -9.58 -33.12 -2.03
N LYS A 164 -10.88 -33.15 -2.37
CA LYS A 164 -11.38 -33.85 -3.55
C LYS A 164 -12.24 -32.94 -4.41
N ALA A 165 -12.19 -33.14 -5.71
CA ALA A 165 -13.11 -32.49 -6.64
C ALA A 165 -14.57 -32.87 -6.30
N GLY A 166 -15.48 -31.89 -6.38
CA GLY A 166 -16.89 -32.07 -6.01
C GLY A 166 -17.19 -31.96 -4.53
N GLU A 167 -16.17 -31.81 -3.67
CA GLU A 167 -16.33 -31.59 -2.24
C GLU A 167 -16.14 -30.13 -1.86
N THR A 168 -16.94 -29.64 -0.90
CA THR A 168 -16.84 -28.31 -0.30
C THR A 168 -16.64 -28.47 1.21
N TYR A 169 -15.66 -27.77 1.74
CA TYR A 169 -15.27 -27.85 3.14
C TYR A 169 -15.51 -26.54 3.86
N ILE A 170 -15.74 -26.61 5.16
CA ILE A 170 -15.58 -25.49 6.09
C ILE A 170 -14.30 -25.74 6.87
N TYR A 171 -13.38 -24.78 6.84
CA TYR A 171 -12.23 -24.75 7.74
C TYR A 171 -12.48 -23.73 8.83
N GLN A 172 -12.17 -24.09 10.07
CA GLN A 172 -12.31 -23.22 11.24
C GLN A 172 -11.02 -23.27 12.05
N VAL A 173 -10.55 -22.09 12.47
CA VAL A 173 -9.37 -21.94 13.32
C VAL A 173 -9.77 -21.35 14.65
N GLU A 174 -9.32 -21.96 15.73
CA GLU A 174 -9.52 -21.55 17.12
C GLU A 174 -8.17 -21.44 17.81
N VAL A 175 -8.05 -20.55 18.81
CA VAL A 175 -6.87 -20.48 19.68
C VAL A 175 -7.06 -21.45 20.83
N LEU A 176 -6.07 -22.31 21.05
CA LEU A 176 -6.15 -23.35 22.07
C LEU A 176 -6.29 -22.76 23.49
N GLY A 177 -7.42 -23.07 24.15
CA GLY A 177 -7.68 -22.64 25.53
C GLY A 177 -7.92 -21.15 25.71
N MET A 178 -8.31 -20.43 24.64
CA MET A 178 -8.65 -19.00 24.66
C MET A 178 -10.01 -18.75 23.97
N PRO A 179 -11.12 -19.20 24.58
CA PRO A 179 -12.46 -19.05 23.98
C PRO A 179 -12.94 -17.59 23.85
N GLU A 180 -12.27 -16.65 24.51
CA GLU A 180 -12.51 -15.21 24.39
C GLU A 180 -12.05 -14.62 23.05
N ILE A 181 -11.22 -15.35 22.30
CA ILE A 181 -10.83 -14.98 20.94
C ILE A 181 -11.81 -15.63 19.97
N GLU A 182 -12.54 -14.80 19.22
CA GLU A 182 -13.51 -15.29 18.27
C GLU A 182 -12.83 -16.14 17.19
N SER A 183 -13.36 -17.34 16.94
CA SER A 183 -12.89 -18.21 15.86
C SER A 183 -13.35 -17.68 14.50
N SER A 184 -12.59 -17.96 13.46
CA SER A 184 -12.96 -17.66 12.08
C SER A 184 -13.11 -18.92 11.26
N ALA A 185 -14.01 -18.89 10.29
CA ALA A 185 -14.24 -19.99 9.36
C ALA A 185 -14.32 -19.51 7.93
N VAL A 186 -13.87 -20.35 6.99
CA VAL A 186 -14.02 -20.15 5.55
C VAL A 186 -14.63 -21.39 4.93
N MET A 187 -15.51 -21.19 3.94
CA MET A 187 -16.11 -22.27 3.15
C MET A 187 -15.44 -22.27 1.77
N VAL A 188 -14.86 -23.41 1.38
CA VAL A 188 -14.07 -23.50 0.16
C VAL A 188 -13.96 -24.93 -0.37
N GLY A 189 -13.87 -25.10 -1.69
CA GLY A 189 -13.60 -26.36 -2.37
C GLY A 189 -12.65 -26.19 -3.54
N LEU A 190 -12.21 -27.28 -4.16
CA LEU A 190 -11.28 -27.21 -5.32
C LEU A 190 -11.90 -26.51 -6.56
N SER A 191 -13.22 -26.34 -6.61
CA SER A 191 -13.91 -25.56 -7.66
C SER A 191 -13.69 -24.07 -7.53
N ASP A 192 -13.24 -23.57 -6.39
CA ASP A 192 -13.13 -22.16 -6.07
C ASP A 192 -11.73 -21.58 -6.44
N VAL A 193 -11.09 -22.21 -7.44
CA VAL A 193 -9.82 -21.69 -8.00
C VAL A 193 -10.07 -20.32 -8.60
N GLU A 194 -9.43 -19.30 -8.04
CA GLU A 194 -9.48 -17.94 -8.56
C GLU A 194 -8.19 -17.59 -9.31
N THR A 195 -8.37 -16.98 -10.47
CA THR A 195 -7.24 -16.37 -11.19
C THR A 195 -6.93 -15.02 -10.53
N LEU A 196 -5.72 -14.86 -10.05
CA LEU A 196 -5.27 -13.60 -9.48
C LEU A 196 -5.35 -12.46 -10.51
N PRO A 197 -6.08 -11.37 -10.21
CA PRO A 197 -6.42 -10.36 -11.21
C PRO A 197 -5.20 -9.59 -11.69
N LYS A 198 -5.22 -9.24 -12.97
CA LYS A 198 -4.26 -8.35 -13.58
C LYS A 198 -4.55 -6.89 -13.20
N ILE A 199 -3.50 -6.11 -12.94
CA ILE A 199 -3.62 -4.67 -12.71
C ILE A 199 -3.73 -3.96 -14.06
N HIS A 200 -4.86 -3.28 -14.32
CA HIS A 200 -5.17 -2.71 -15.64
C HIS A 200 -4.88 -1.22 -15.75
N ASP A 201 -4.85 -0.51 -14.63
CA ASP A 201 -4.74 0.96 -14.55
C ASP A 201 -3.33 1.42 -14.10
N PHE A 202 -2.33 0.58 -14.37
CA PHE A 202 -0.93 0.94 -14.11
C PHE A 202 -0.48 2.02 -15.08
N THR A 203 -0.09 3.19 -14.53
CA THR A 203 0.32 4.36 -15.29
C THR A 203 1.65 4.91 -14.79
N ALA A 204 2.31 5.73 -15.62
CA ALA A 204 3.57 6.37 -15.29
C ALA A 204 3.58 7.82 -15.74
N ILE A 205 4.10 8.69 -14.89
CA ILE A 205 4.36 10.10 -15.17
C ILE A 205 5.88 10.28 -15.16
N PRO A 206 6.50 10.61 -16.32
CA PRO A 206 7.92 10.87 -16.37
C PRO A 206 8.27 12.25 -15.82
N ASP A 207 9.44 12.34 -15.20
CA ASP A 207 10.05 13.54 -14.66
C ASP A 207 11.58 13.48 -14.93
N ASP A 208 12.34 14.48 -14.48
CA ASP A 208 13.79 14.53 -14.69
C ASP A 208 14.48 13.43 -13.88
N LYS A 209 15.04 12.47 -14.63
CA LYS A 209 15.69 11.26 -14.08
C LYS A 209 14.82 10.52 -13.06
N LYS A 210 13.50 10.58 -13.22
CA LYS A 210 12.55 10.00 -12.30
C LYS A 210 11.27 9.59 -13.02
N ILE A 211 10.61 8.57 -12.51
CA ILE A 211 9.26 8.16 -12.95
C ILE A 211 8.39 7.99 -11.71
N LEU A 212 7.21 8.58 -11.73
CA LEU A 212 6.16 8.35 -10.75
C LEU A 212 5.13 7.38 -11.33
N PHE A 213 4.97 6.23 -10.71
CA PHE A 213 3.94 5.24 -11.05
C PHE A 213 2.70 5.45 -10.20
N SER A 214 1.53 5.08 -10.77
CA SER A 214 0.28 4.97 -10.00
C SER A 214 -0.58 3.82 -10.48
N TRP A 215 -1.36 3.23 -9.56
CA TRP A 215 -2.36 2.18 -9.82
C TRP A 215 -3.45 2.18 -8.76
N GLY A 216 -4.66 1.76 -9.14
CA GLY A 216 -5.80 1.63 -8.24
C GLY A 216 -5.74 0.37 -7.40
N ILE A 217 -6.14 0.47 -6.13
CA ILE A 217 -6.15 -0.66 -5.19
C ILE A 217 -7.54 -0.98 -4.62
N THR A 218 -8.57 -0.25 -5.01
CA THR A 218 -9.90 -0.35 -4.38
C THR A 218 -10.45 -1.79 -4.37
N TYR A 219 -10.27 -2.53 -5.47
CA TYR A 219 -10.71 -3.92 -5.61
C TYR A 219 -9.58 -4.94 -5.45
N LEU A 220 -8.34 -4.49 -5.23
CA LEU A 220 -7.16 -5.35 -5.07
C LEU A 220 -6.74 -5.57 -3.62
N LYS A 221 -7.17 -4.71 -2.70
CA LYS A 221 -6.74 -4.67 -1.29
C LYS A 221 -7.04 -5.96 -0.51
N ASP A 222 -8.10 -6.68 -0.88
CA ASP A 222 -8.47 -7.93 -0.22
C ASP A 222 -7.80 -9.15 -0.89
N ILE A 223 -7.19 -8.94 -2.06
CA ILE A 223 -6.52 -9.97 -2.87
C ILE A 223 -5.01 -9.89 -2.72
N TYR A 224 -4.43 -8.70 -2.91
CA TYR A 224 -2.98 -8.49 -2.86
C TYR A 224 -2.54 -7.78 -1.59
N THR A 225 -1.49 -8.29 -0.96
CA THR A 225 -0.85 -7.69 0.23
C THR A 225 0.31 -6.78 -0.15
N SER A 226 0.88 -6.99 -1.34
CA SER A 226 2.01 -6.20 -1.84
C SER A 226 2.11 -6.22 -3.36
N TYR A 227 3.01 -5.39 -3.91
CA TYR A 227 3.19 -5.20 -5.34
C TYR A 227 4.67 -5.20 -5.71
N ILE A 228 4.99 -5.70 -6.90
CA ILE A 228 6.32 -5.61 -7.51
C ILE A 228 6.19 -4.87 -8.83
N ILE A 229 7.03 -3.84 -9.00
CA ILE A 229 7.24 -3.20 -10.30
C ILE A 229 8.54 -3.77 -10.88
N GLU A 230 8.49 -4.18 -12.13
CA GLU A 230 9.62 -4.67 -12.89
C GLU A 230 9.97 -3.70 -14.01
N ARG A 231 11.27 -3.62 -14.34
CA ARG A 231 11.83 -2.83 -15.44
C ARG A 231 12.50 -3.74 -16.46
N SER A 232 12.42 -3.36 -17.74
CA SER A 232 13.15 -3.96 -18.84
C SER A 232 13.62 -2.87 -19.82
N GLU A 233 14.77 -3.07 -20.45
CA GLU A 233 15.27 -2.21 -21.53
C GLU A 233 14.76 -2.67 -22.90
N ASN A 234 14.57 -3.97 -23.08
CA ASN A 234 14.18 -4.59 -24.35
C ASN A 234 12.69 -4.98 -24.44
N GLY A 235 11.92 -4.84 -23.33
CA GLY A 235 10.51 -5.21 -23.27
C GLY A 235 10.24 -6.70 -23.05
N THR A 236 11.27 -7.53 -22.86
CA THR A 236 11.17 -8.97 -22.65
C THR A 236 11.77 -9.42 -21.33
N ASP A 237 12.96 -8.94 -21.01
CA ASP A 237 13.72 -9.35 -19.82
C ASP A 237 13.45 -8.38 -18.68
N PHE A 238 12.49 -8.74 -17.85
CA PHE A 238 12.04 -7.90 -16.74
C PHE A 238 12.73 -8.27 -15.43
N GLN A 239 13.20 -7.26 -14.69
CA GLN A 239 13.79 -7.38 -13.36
C GLN A 239 13.09 -6.45 -12.37
N PRO A 240 12.88 -6.86 -11.11
CA PRO A 240 12.34 -5.99 -10.07
C PRO A 240 13.16 -4.72 -9.90
N ILE A 241 12.50 -3.56 -9.76
CA ILE A 241 13.17 -2.28 -9.50
C ILE A 241 13.53 -2.07 -8.02
N SER A 242 13.00 -2.91 -7.14
CA SER A 242 13.27 -2.91 -5.71
C SER A 242 13.45 -4.32 -5.19
N SER A 243 14.34 -4.50 -4.23
CA SER A 243 14.54 -5.76 -3.50
C SER A 243 13.39 -6.07 -2.53
N THR A 244 12.61 -5.06 -2.15
CA THR A 244 11.47 -5.20 -1.24
C THR A 244 10.17 -4.91 -1.98
N PRO A 245 9.11 -5.69 -1.72
CA PRO A 245 7.79 -5.41 -2.27
C PRO A 245 7.24 -4.06 -1.80
N ILE A 246 6.40 -3.45 -2.62
CA ILE A 246 5.71 -2.20 -2.31
C ILE A 246 4.43 -2.55 -1.55
N VAL A 247 4.22 -1.94 -0.38
CA VAL A 247 3.05 -2.18 0.48
C VAL A 247 2.31 -0.89 0.77
N ASP A 248 0.99 -0.99 1.02
CA ASP A 248 0.20 0.16 1.47
C ASP A 248 0.37 0.35 2.99
N MET A 249 1.29 1.25 3.36
CA MET A 249 1.56 1.62 4.76
C MET A 249 0.51 2.57 5.37
N ASN A 250 -0.42 3.09 4.56
CA ASN A 250 -1.35 4.14 4.98
C ASN A 250 -2.78 3.65 5.21
N GLY A 251 -3.01 2.36 5.08
CA GLY A 251 -4.31 1.72 5.34
C GLY A 251 -5.38 1.96 4.27
N THR A 252 -6.55 1.39 4.52
CA THR A 252 -7.63 1.15 3.57
C THR A 252 -8.35 2.36 2.99
N SER A 253 -8.01 3.59 3.38
CA SER A 253 -8.70 4.81 2.94
C SER A 253 -8.28 5.30 1.55
N LYS A 254 -7.11 4.91 1.07
CA LYS A 254 -6.61 5.32 -0.26
C LYS A 254 -7.20 4.43 -1.36
N LYS A 255 -7.54 5.06 -2.47
CA LYS A 255 -8.02 4.36 -3.69
C LYS A 255 -6.89 4.03 -4.66
N GLN A 256 -5.75 4.69 -4.53
CA GLN A 256 -4.59 4.57 -5.40
C GLN A 256 -3.29 4.50 -4.60
N MET A 257 -2.34 3.74 -5.12
CA MET A 257 -0.95 3.74 -4.68
C MET A 257 -0.07 4.49 -5.67
N PHE A 258 1.03 5.04 -5.13
CA PHE A 258 2.07 5.74 -5.88
C PHE A 258 3.43 5.20 -5.49
N TYR A 259 4.31 5.08 -6.47
CA TYR A 259 5.70 4.70 -6.26
C TYR A 259 6.61 5.45 -7.21
N ALA A 260 7.72 6.00 -6.72
CA ALA A 260 8.68 6.71 -7.54
C ALA A 260 9.99 5.92 -7.64
N THR A 261 10.55 5.87 -8.85
CA THR A 261 11.88 5.33 -9.11
C THR A 261 12.77 6.34 -9.80
N THR A 262 14.07 6.25 -9.60
CA THR A 262 15.06 7.07 -10.29
C THR A 262 15.55 6.38 -11.56
N LEU A 263 15.95 7.18 -12.54
CA LEU A 263 16.60 6.74 -13.77
C LEU A 263 18.07 7.21 -13.78
N GLU A 264 18.93 6.47 -14.43
CA GLU A 264 20.32 6.89 -14.65
C GLU A 264 20.40 8.06 -15.64
N THR A 265 19.58 8.01 -16.69
CA THR A 265 19.51 9.02 -17.75
C THR A 265 18.06 9.19 -18.24
N ASN A 266 17.77 10.37 -18.81
CA ASN A 266 16.52 10.63 -19.50
C ASN A 266 16.48 10.09 -20.94
N ASP A 267 17.62 9.70 -21.49
CA ASP A 267 17.73 9.37 -22.92
C ASP A 267 17.33 7.94 -23.24
N THR A 268 17.31 7.05 -22.22
CA THR A 268 16.97 5.65 -22.39
C THR A 268 15.50 5.40 -22.09
N PRO A 269 14.72 4.88 -23.07
CA PRO A 269 13.36 4.42 -22.79
C PRO A 269 13.40 3.06 -22.09
N TYR A 270 12.57 2.88 -21.08
CA TYR A 270 12.38 1.64 -20.35
C TYR A 270 10.94 1.14 -20.46
N PHE A 271 10.78 -0.16 -20.32
CA PHE A 271 9.48 -0.81 -20.18
C PHE A 271 9.25 -1.17 -18.72
N PHE A 272 8.07 -0.86 -18.19
CA PHE A 272 7.69 -1.20 -16.84
C PHE A 272 6.39 -1.98 -16.82
N ARG A 273 6.29 -2.92 -15.89
CA ARG A 273 5.06 -3.66 -15.60
C ARG A 273 4.94 -3.89 -14.09
N ILE A 274 3.73 -4.17 -13.62
CA ILE A 274 3.44 -4.41 -12.21
C ILE A 274 2.64 -5.69 -12.05
N TYR A 275 2.86 -6.40 -10.94
CA TYR A 275 1.98 -7.46 -10.46
C TYR A 275 1.81 -7.38 -8.95
N GLY A 276 0.70 -7.92 -8.45
CA GLY A 276 0.45 -8.07 -7.02
C GLY A 276 0.93 -9.42 -6.49
N ILE A 277 1.17 -9.51 -5.20
CA ILE A 277 1.45 -10.74 -4.46
C ILE A 277 0.39 -10.88 -3.38
N ASN A 278 -0.22 -12.06 -3.27
CA ASN A 278 -1.22 -12.33 -2.25
C ASN A 278 -0.60 -12.80 -0.92
N ALA A 279 -1.42 -13.00 0.12
CA ALA A 279 -0.98 -13.44 1.45
C ALA A 279 -0.40 -14.86 1.50
N PHE A 280 -0.31 -15.56 0.38
CA PHE A 280 0.26 -16.90 0.23
C PHE A 280 1.56 -16.88 -0.60
N GLY A 281 2.07 -15.69 -0.95
CA GLY A 281 3.26 -15.51 -1.78
C GLY A 281 3.03 -15.74 -3.29
N GLU A 282 1.78 -15.96 -3.70
CA GLU A 282 1.46 -16.20 -5.10
C GLU A 282 1.41 -14.90 -5.90
N LYS A 283 1.99 -14.94 -7.09
CA LYS A 283 2.13 -13.77 -7.98
C LYS A 283 0.94 -13.69 -8.94
N GLY A 284 0.33 -12.52 -9.01
CA GLY A 284 -0.67 -12.21 -10.02
C GLY A 284 -0.08 -12.11 -11.43
N THR A 285 -0.96 -12.11 -12.42
CA THR A 285 -0.56 -11.88 -13.82
C THR A 285 0.00 -10.46 -13.97
N PRO A 286 1.22 -10.27 -14.54
CA PRO A 286 1.77 -8.95 -14.76
C PRO A 286 0.88 -8.07 -15.66
N SER A 287 0.86 -6.77 -15.40
CA SER A 287 0.19 -5.78 -16.26
C SER A 287 0.76 -5.79 -17.68
N ALA A 288 0.05 -5.18 -18.63
CA ALA A 288 0.67 -4.84 -19.91
C ALA A 288 1.90 -3.93 -19.64
N PRO A 289 3.02 -4.12 -20.33
CA PRO A 289 4.17 -3.24 -20.22
C PRO A 289 3.81 -1.84 -20.71
N ILE A 290 4.26 -0.81 -19.98
CA ILE A 290 4.21 0.59 -20.40
C ILE A 290 5.62 1.04 -20.75
N LYS A 291 5.80 1.71 -21.91
CA LYS A 291 7.08 2.28 -22.33
C LYS A 291 7.16 3.72 -21.85
N VAL A 292 8.20 4.05 -21.10
CA VAL A 292 8.40 5.39 -20.51
C VAL A 292 9.86 5.79 -20.64
N GLN A 293 10.08 7.08 -20.90
CA GLN A 293 11.39 7.69 -20.94
C GLN A 293 11.37 8.93 -20.04
N GLY A 294 12.44 9.22 -19.33
CA GLY A 294 12.56 10.42 -18.50
C GLY A 294 12.48 11.69 -19.35
N VAL A 295 12.11 12.79 -18.73
CA VAL A 295 11.99 14.11 -19.37
C VAL A 295 12.96 15.05 -18.67
N SER A 296 13.89 15.63 -19.41
CA SER A 296 14.84 16.57 -18.84
C SER A 296 14.11 17.81 -18.30
N ALA A 297 14.38 18.17 -17.05
CA ALA A 297 13.92 19.43 -16.50
C ALA A 297 14.51 20.59 -17.29
N THR A 298 13.71 21.61 -17.53
CA THR A 298 14.19 22.87 -18.09
C THR A 298 14.26 23.92 -16.98
N THR A 299 15.38 24.66 -16.96
CA THR A 299 15.54 25.88 -16.15
C THR A 299 15.19 27.13 -16.97
N ALA A 300 14.88 26.97 -18.25
CA ALA A 300 14.51 28.07 -19.12
C ALA A 300 13.17 28.66 -18.66
N THR A 301 13.17 30.00 -18.54
CA THR A 301 11.97 30.79 -18.28
C THR A 301 11.65 31.63 -19.49
N PRO A 302 10.39 31.67 -19.94
CA PRO A 302 10.01 32.60 -21.01
C PRO A 302 10.18 34.04 -20.53
N ARG A 303 10.64 34.91 -21.40
CA ARG A 303 10.86 36.34 -21.13
C ARG A 303 10.11 37.18 -22.16
N ILE A 304 9.16 38.03 -21.73
CA ILE A 304 8.56 39.04 -22.63
C ILE A 304 9.67 39.96 -23.07
N ALA A 305 9.98 39.91 -24.35
CA ALA A 305 11.08 40.66 -24.96
C ALA A 305 10.61 41.97 -25.59
N ASP A 306 9.37 41.97 -26.14
CA ASP A 306 8.82 43.13 -26.85
C ASP A 306 7.30 43.15 -26.78
N TYR A 307 6.69 44.28 -27.07
CA TYR A 307 5.25 44.44 -27.19
C TYR A 307 4.86 45.53 -28.19
N ASN A 308 3.75 45.32 -28.88
CA ASN A 308 3.20 46.30 -29.81
C ASN A 308 1.76 46.64 -29.45
N PHE A 309 1.44 47.95 -29.29
CA PHE A 309 0.05 48.34 -29.13
C PHE A 309 -0.67 48.24 -30.49
N ILE A 310 -1.82 47.62 -30.46
CA ILE A 310 -2.74 47.50 -31.61
C ILE A 310 -4.08 48.13 -31.24
N ASN A 311 -4.97 48.36 -32.23
CA ASN A 311 -6.21 49.13 -32.03
C ASN A 311 -7.06 48.64 -30.82
N ASP A 312 -7.11 47.36 -30.51
CA ASP A 312 -7.95 46.80 -29.43
C ASP A 312 -7.15 46.02 -28.40
N GLY A 313 -5.83 46.22 -28.27
CA GLY A 313 -5.05 45.41 -27.36
C GLY A 313 -3.55 45.59 -27.45
N VAL A 314 -2.84 44.60 -26.97
CA VAL A 314 -1.38 44.51 -27.04
C VAL A 314 -0.96 43.19 -27.63
N GLU A 315 -0.07 43.18 -28.58
CA GLU A 315 0.67 42.03 -29.03
C GLU A 315 1.89 41.89 -28.10
N LEU A 316 1.97 40.80 -27.36
CA LEU A 316 3.11 40.43 -26.53
C LEU A 316 4.00 39.46 -27.31
N ILE A 317 5.31 39.71 -27.27
CA ILE A 317 6.33 38.89 -27.95
C ILE A 317 7.31 38.42 -26.89
N TRP A 318 7.58 37.11 -26.84
CA TRP A 318 8.52 36.56 -25.87
C TRP A 318 9.57 35.69 -26.50
N GLU A 319 10.68 35.58 -25.79
CA GLU A 319 11.79 34.70 -26.11
C GLU A 319 11.71 33.47 -25.23
N TYR A 320 12.01 32.29 -25.80
CA TYR A 320 12.16 31.04 -25.13
C TYR A 320 13.08 30.12 -25.93
N PRO A 321 14.07 29.44 -25.29
CA PRO A 321 14.99 28.55 -25.99
C PRO A 321 14.27 27.39 -26.66
N LYS A 322 14.58 27.15 -27.95
CA LYS A 322 13.93 26.09 -28.73
C LYS A 322 14.20 24.68 -28.18
N GLU A 323 15.38 24.46 -27.63
CA GLU A 323 15.77 23.22 -26.99
C GLU A 323 14.92 22.91 -25.73
N ALA A 324 14.45 23.94 -25.04
CA ALA A 324 13.60 23.82 -23.86
C ALA A 324 12.13 23.42 -24.17
N GLU A 325 11.70 23.59 -25.43
CA GLU A 325 10.35 23.20 -25.87
C GLU A 325 10.06 21.70 -25.68
N LYS A 326 11.10 20.86 -25.66
CA LYS A 326 10.96 19.42 -25.43
C LYS A 326 10.44 19.11 -24.02
N ALA A 327 10.79 19.95 -23.04
CA ALA A 327 10.40 19.81 -21.64
C ALA A 327 9.21 20.72 -21.27
N THR A 328 8.61 21.41 -22.25
CA THR A 328 7.50 22.35 -22.07
C THR A 328 6.23 21.74 -22.65
N GLU A 329 5.17 21.75 -21.89
CA GLU A 329 3.84 21.31 -22.37
C GLU A 329 3.14 22.47 -23.11
N LYS A 330 3.04 23.63 -22.47
CA LYS A 330 2.35 24.83 -22.95
C LYS A 330 2.87 26.05 -22.23
N PHE A 331 2.49 27.25 -22.75
CA PHE A 331 2.58 28.50 -22.01
C PHE A 331 1.21 28.95 -21.50
N GLU A 332 1.24 29.81 -20.50
CA GLU A 332 0.06 30.48 -19.94
C GLU A 332 0.35 31.98 -19.83
N LEU A 333 -0.63 32.83 -20.13
CA LEU A 333 -0.52 34.26 -19.87
C LEU A 333 -1.22 34.62 -18.57
N TRP A 334 -0.49 35.30 -17.72
CA TRP A 334 -0.98 35.85 -16.47
C TRP A 334 -0.95 37.37 -16.51
N HIS A 335 -1.99 38.02 -16.01
CA HIS A 335 -2.17 39.45 -16.03
C HIS A 335 -2.50 40.01 -14.66
N ASN A 336 -2.00 41.20 -14.36
CA ASN A 336 -2.40 41.98 -13.19
C ASN A 336 -2.50 43.47 -13.58
N THR A 337 -3.29 44.25 -12.84
CA THR A 337 -3.44 45.69 -12.96
C THR A 337 -2.54 46.47 -12.00
N LYS A 338 -1.85 45.77 -11.10
CA LYS A 338 -0.93 46.28 -10.09
C LYS A 338 0.40 45.56 -10.15
N GLU A 339 1.47 46.23 -9.80
CA GLU A 339 2.79 45.63 -9.67
C GLU A 339 2.90 44.91 -8.30
N ASP A 340 2.19 43.78 -8.19
CA ASP A 340 2.21 42.93 -7.03
C ASP A 340 2.24 41.43 -7.41
N THR A 341 2.01 40.52 -6.48
CA THR A 341 2.07 39.08 -6.72
C THR A 341 0.74 38.44 -7.14
N ASN A 342 -0.36 39.23 -7.22
CA ASN A 342 -1.72 38.70 -7.41
C ASN A 342 -2.10 38.60 -8.91
N TYR A 343 -1.27 37.96 -9.71
CA TYR A 343 -1.55 37.72 -11.11
C TYR A 343 -2.69 36.74 -11.31
N GLN A 344 -3.57 37.02 -12.27
CA GLN A 344 -4.65 36.13 -12.68
C GLN A 344 -4.33 35.51 -14.04
N LYS A 345 -4.56 34.21 -14.18
CA LYS A 345 -4.42 33.52 -15.45
C LYS A 345 -5.52 34.00 -16.41
N VAL A 346 -5.13 34.56 -17.54
CA VAL A 346 -6.04 35.17 -18.54
C VAL A 346 -6.05 34.44 -19.87
N VAL A 347 -5.00 33.71 -20.20
CA VAL A 347 -4.95 32.79 -21.34
C VAL A 347 -4.30 31.52 -20.90
N ASP A 348 -4.96 30.42 -21.17
CA ASP A 348 -4.46 29.07 -20.97
C ASP A 348 -4.13 28.42 -22.31
N ASN A 349 -3.26 27.41 -22.31
CA ASN A 349 -3.04 26.56 -23.47
C ASN A 349 -2.43 27.22 -24.69
N ILE A 350 -1.46 28.16 -24.49
CA ILE A 350 -0.65 28.73 -25.57
C ILE A 350 0.36 27.65 -26.00
N LYS A 351 0.45 27.40 -27.30
CA LYS A 351 1.35 26.36 -27.83
C LYS A 351 2.81 26.66 -27.49
N LYS A 352 3.56 25.63 -27.18
CA LYS A 352 4.99 25.77 -26.82
C LYS A 352 5.87 26.34 -27.93
N GLU A 353 5.43 26.26 -29.18
CA GLU A 353 6.09 26.83 -30.34
C GLU A 353 5.77 28.32 -30.56
N ASP A 354 4.70 28.84 -29.97
CA ASP A 354 4.29 30.22 -30.13
C ASP A 354 5.25 31.15 -29.40
N ARG A 355 5.49 32.30 -29.99
CA ARG A 355 6.35 33.39 -29.46
C ARG A 355 5.66 34.73 -29.42
N LYS A 356 4.37 34.77 -29.73
CA LYS A 356 3.56 35.99 -29.67
C LYS A 356 2.10 35.69 -29.41
N LEU A 357 1.43 36.61 -28.76
CA LEU A 357 0.00 36.55 -28.46
C LEU A 357 -0.61 37.95 -28.42
N ILE A 358 -1.83 38.10 -28.91
CA ILE A 358 -2.60 39.34 -28.80
C ILE A 358 -3.55 39.22 -27.60
N TYR A 359 -3.41 40.16 -26.65
CA TYR A 359 -4.32 40.29 -25.51
C TYR A 359 -5.14 41.59 -25.64
N LYS A 360 -6.50 41.47 -25.56
CA LYS A 360 -7.42 42.57 -25.87
C LYS A 360 -8.07 43.24 -24.66
N LYS A 361 -8.00 42.65 -23.47
CA LYS A 361 -8.65 43.18 -22.25
C LYS A 361 -7.71 44.05 -21.43
N LEU A 362 -7.30 45.20 -21.98
CA LEU A 362 -6.40 46.11 -21.29
C LEU A 362 -7.11 46.99 -20.25
N SER A 363 -6.41 47.29 -19.17
CA SER A 363 -6.75 48.25 -18.12
C SER A 363 -5.84 49.50 -18.22
N ALA A 364 -5.99 50.43 -17.27
CA ALA A 364 -5.16 51.63 -17.22
C ALA A 364 -3.66 51.29 -16.98
N SER A 365 -3.41 50.26 -16.21
CA SER A 365 -2.08 49.65 -16.00
C SER A 365 -2.15 48.15 -16.23
N ASN A 366 -1.13 47.58 -16.87
CA ASN A 366 -1.11 46.18 -17.22
C ASN A 366 0.27 45.59 -16.98
N TYR A 367 0.31 44.51 -16.19
CA TYR A 367 1.51 43.72 -15.89
C TYR A 367 1.28 42.30 -16.37
N PHE A 368 2.24 41.72 -17.08
CA PHE A 368 2.12 40.41 -17.69
C PHE A 368 3.25 39.48 -17.25
N LYS A 369 2.90 38.19 -17.10
CA LYS A 369 3.83 37.08 -16.99
C LYS A 369 3.44 35.97 -17.96
N ILE A 370 4.41 35.26 -18.47
CA ILE A 370 4.22 34.11 -19.33
C ILE A 370 4.91 32.89 -18.74
#